data_14640ffbeac49ced838ba7ce3bcb287e
#
_entry.id   14640ffbeac49ced838ba7ce3bcb287e
#
_cell.length_a   1.000
_cell.length_b   1.000
_cell.length_c   1.000
_cell.angle_alpha   90.00
_cell.angle_beta   90.00
_cell.angle_gamma   90.00
#
_symmetry.space_group_name_H-M   'P 1'
#
loop_
_entity.id
_entity.type
_entity.pdbx_description
1 polymer ?
#
loop_
_entity_poly.entity_id
_entity_poly.type
_entity_poly.pdbx_seq_one_letter_code
_entity_poly.pdbx_strand_id
1 'polypeptide(L)'
;PYKTGNMSKTEEKSLPGGKNYYMVTAPAGRTITRQWHFPREEFDRLNADGRIYWGKDGNGVPAIKIFLEEPRAIVNSSLVKGVGSATSASKAQTRLFAAEGIFDNPKPVELIRYLLEISADKDDIILDFFAGSATTAHAVMQLNAEDGGSRKFIMVQLPELCDESTEAYKAGFKTIPEISKERIRRAGKKIKEDNAGKEDIDQLDTGFRVLKVDSSNMNEIYHQPNHLNKQDLFSAIENIKPDRTAEDLVFQVMLDWGIELDKPIKSEKIAGQQVFFVDENAIAACFVNDGSINENFIKELAARKPLR
;
A
#
# COMPACT_ATOMS: atom_id res chain seq x y z
N PRO A 1 -19.01 8.52 -29.65
CA PRO A 1 -18.01 8.14 -30.67
C PRO A 1 -17.56 6.71 -30.46
N TYR A 2 -17.25 6.00 -31.53
CA TYR A 2 -16.77 4.63 -31.52
C TYR A 2 -15.69 4.43 -32.57
N LYS A 3 -14.82 3.41 -32.38
CA LYS A 3 -13.96 2.85 -33.42
C LYS A 3 -14.47 1.46 -33.84
N THR A 4 -14.09 1.01 -35.02
CA THR A 4 -14.46 -0.33 -35.51
C THR A 4 -13.36 -1.32 -35.21
N GLY A 5 -13.75 -2.53 -34.76
CA GLY A 5 -12.88 -3.67 -34.55
C GLY A 5 -13.21 -4.82 -35.50
N ASN A 6 -12.24 -5.66 -35.81
CA ASN A 6 -12.42 -6.80 -36.67
C ASN A 6 -13.23 -7.91 -36.01
N MET A 7 -14.19 -8.53 -36.67
CA MET A 7 -15.06 -9.57 -36.18
C MET A 7 -14.81 -10.95 -36.82
N SER A 8 -14.03 -11.03 -37.89
CA SER A 8 -13.83 -12.26 -38.65
C SER A 8 -12.40 -12.39 -39.16
N LYS A 9 -12.00 -13.61 -39.48
CA LYS A 9 -10.87 -13.84 -40.37
C LYS A 9 -11.18 -13.33 -41.79
N THR A 10 -10.15 -13.02 -42.57
CA THR A 10 -10.36 -12.74 -44.00
C THR A 10 -10.94 -13.97 -44.69
N GLU A 11 -11.55 -13.78 -45.84
CA GLU A 11 -12.16 -14.87 -46.60
C GLU A 11 -11.17 -15.98 -46.92
N GLU A 12 -9.98 -15.61 -47.38
CA GLU A 12 -8.85 -16.54 -47.66
C GLU A 12 -8.38 -17.34 -46.41
N LYS A 13 -8.52 -16.80 -45.23
CA LYS A 13 -8.11 -17.43 -43.92
C LYS A 13 -9.25 -18.14 -43.24
N SER A 14 -10.46 -18.09 -43.78
CA SER A 14 -11.62 -18.74 -43.20
C SER A 14 -11.68 -20.21 -43.64
N LEU A 15 -11.72 -21.11 -42.71
CA LEU A 15 -11.79 -22.58 -43.00
C LEU A 15 -13.24 -23.02 -42.97
N PRO A 16 -13.77 -23.50 -44.10
CA PRO A 16 -15.11 -24.13 -44.15
C PRO A 16 -15.25 -25.26 -43.13
N GLY A 17 -16.33 -25.23 -42.35
CA GLY A 17 -16.54 -26.20 -41.28
C GLY A 17 -15.73 -25.99 -40.00
N GLY A 18 -14.89 -24.92 -39.94
CA GLY A 18 -14.16 -24.53 -38.74
C GLY A 18 -15.08 -23.98 -37.65
N LYS A 19 -14.57 -23.88 -36.44
CA LYS A 19 -15.31 -23.27 -35.30
C LYS A 19 -15.77 -21.88 -35.67
N ASN A 20 -17.05 -21.57 -35.42
CA ASN A 20 -17.69 -20.29 -35.73
C ASN A 20 -17.69 -19.93 -37.25
N TYR A 21 -17.72 -20.91 -38.15
CA TYR A 21 -17.88 -20.68 -39.59
C TYR A 21 -19.37 -20.70 -39.96
N TYR A 22 -19.92 -19.52 -40.23
CA TYR A 22 -21.34 -19.38 -40.56
C TYR A 22 -21.60 -18.18 -41.46
N MET A 23 -22.80 -18.17 -42.09
CA MET A 23 -23.27 -17.10 -42.93
C MET A 23 -24.06 -16.05 -42.12
N VAL A 24 -23.83 -14.79 -42.42
CA VAL A 24 -24.62 -13.65 -41.92
C VAL A 24 -25.18 -12.85 -43.08
N THR A 25 -26.32 -12.21 -42.89
CA THR A 25 -26.93 -11.33 -43.90
C THR A 25 -26.86 -9.87 -43.44
N ALA A 26 -26.26 -9.04 -44.24
CA ALA A 26 -26.19 -7.61 -44.00
C ALA A 26 -27.58 -6.97 -44.12
N PRO A 27 -27.86 -5.84 -43.46
CA PRO A 27 -29.17 -5.15 -43.58
C PRO A 27 -29.58 -4.82 -45.00
N ALA A 28 -28.63 -4.54 -45.89
CA ALA A 28 -28.89 -4.29 -47.32
C ALA A 28 -28.95 -5.56 -48.17
N GLY A 29 -29.01 -6.75 -47.59
CA GLY A 29 -29.29 -8.02 -48.25
C GLY A 29 -28.07 -8.84 -48.71
N ARG A 30 -26.84 -8.35 -48.55
CA ARG A 30 -25.65 -9.11 -48.91
C ARG A 30 -25.41 -10.23 -47.91
N THR A 31 -25.14 -11.44 -48.39
CA THR A 31 -24.72 -12.58 -47.56
C THR A 31 -23.19 -12.69 -47.50
N ILE A 32 -22.68 -12.93 -46.33
CA ILE A 32 -21.24 -13.03 -46.06
C ILE A 32 -20.98 -14.29 -45.22
N THR A 33 -20.18 -15.19 -45.74
CA THR A 33 -19.80 -16.44 -45.04
C THR A 33 -18.34 -16.37 -44.68
N ARG A 34 -18.02 -16.42 -43.40
CA ARG A 34 -16.65 -16.34 -42.87
C ARG A 34 -16.51 -17.11 -41.59
N GLN A 35 -15.28 -17.28 -41.14
CA GLN A 35 -14.98 -17.73 -39.79
C GLN A 35 -14.96 -16.50 -38.88
N TRP A 36 -15.92 -16.46 -37.96
CA TRP A 36 -16.11 -15.34 -37.03
C TRP A 36 -15.34 -15.55 -35.73
N HIS A 37 -15.05 -14.49 -35.02
CA HIS A 37 -14.39 -14.53 -33.72
C HIS A 37 -15.39 -14.93 -32.62
N PHE A 38 -16.69 -14.86 -32.89
CA PHE A 38 -17.76 -15.11 -31.94
C PHE A 38 -18.65 -16.28 -32.40
N PRO A 39 -19.28 -17.03 -31.46
CA PRO A 39 -20.38 -17.94 -31.79
C PRO A 39 -21.55 -17.19 -32.44
N ARG A 40 -22.42 -17.91 -33.16
CA ARG A 40 -23.57 -17.29 -33.84
C ARG A 40 -24.49 -16.55 -32.88
N GLU A 41 -24.78 -17.10 -31.72
CA GLU A 41 -25.64 -16.50 -30.70
C GLU A 41 -25.11 -15.15 -30.22
N GLU A 42 -23.82 -15.04 -29.99
CA GLU A 42 -23.17 -13.81 -29.56
C GLU A 42 -23.17 -12.75 -30.68
N PHE A 43 -22.98 -13.19 -31.93
CA PHE A 43 -23.10 -12.29 -33.07
C PHE A 43 -24.51 -11.70 -33.17
N ASP A 44 -25.55 -12.53 -33.04
CA ASP A 44 -26.96 -12.11 -33.15
C ASP A 44 -27.31 -11.15 -31.99
N ARG A 45 -26.79 -11.39 -30.77
CA ARG A 45 -26.92 -10.50 -29.63
C ARG A 45 -26.29 -9.13 -29.91
N LEU A 46 -25.03 -9.11 -30.35
CA LEU A 46 -24.33 -7.88 -30.69
C LEU A 46 -25.02 -7.08 -31.83
N ASN A 47 -25.65 -7.80 -32.78
CA ASN A 47 -26.40 -7.18 -33.86
C ASN A 47 -27.71 -6.55 -33.34
N ALA A 48 -28.44 -7.25 -32.48
CA ALA A 48 -29.65 -6.75 -31.82
C ALA A 48 -29.37 -5.51 -30.96
N ASP A 49 -28.23 -5.48 -30.26
CA ASP A 49 -27.78 -4.34 -29.45
C ASP A 49 -27.24 -3.16 -30.28
N GLY A 50 -27.32 -3.26 -31.63
CA GLY A 50 -26.83 -2.23 -32.53
C GLY A 50 -25.30 -2.03 -32.49
N ARG A 51 -24.56 -3.00 -31.99
CA ARG A 51 -23.11 -2.95 -31.82
C ARG A 51 -22.31 -3.38 -33.05
N ILE A 52 -23.02 -3.74 -34.15
CA ILE A 52 -22.38 -4.09 -35.42
C ILE A 52 -22.46 -2.91 -36.38
N TYR A 53 -21.33 -2.59 -37.00
CA TYR A 53 -21.22 -1.63 -38.08
C TYR A 53 -21.11 -2.36 -39.42
N TRP A 54 -22.04 -2.10 -40.34
CA TRP A 54 -22.15 -2.75 -41.63
C TRP A 54 -21.61 -1.92 -42.80
N GLY A 55 -20.75 -0.95 -42.52
CA GLY A 55 -20.32 0.02 -43.53
C GLY A 55 -21.31 1.19 -43.69
N LYS A 56 -20.95 2.16 -44.50
CA LYS A 56 -21.77 3.37 -44.74
C LYS A 56 -23.12 3.07 -45.44
N ASP A 57 -23.12 2.07 -46.28
CA ASP A 57 -24.25 1.60 -47.13
C ASP A 57 -25.01 0.42 -46.53
N GLY A 58 -24.63 -0.05 -45.33
CA GLY A 58 -25.25 -1.19 -44.67
C GLY A 58 -24.99 -2.54 -45.34
N ASN A 59 -23.99 -2.64 -46.22
CA ASN A 59 -23.70 -3.83 -47.02
C ASN A 59 -22.26 -4.31 -46.93
N GLY A 60 -21.48 -3.70 -46.02
CA GLY A 60 -20.08 -4.04 -45.76
C GLY A 60 -19.89 -5.31 -44.93
N VAL A 61 -18.65 -5.74 -44.86
CA VAL A 61 -18.25 -6.77 -43.88
C VAL A 61 -18.46 -6.22 -42.47
N PRO A 62 -19.18 -6.95 -41.62
CA PRO A 62 -19.50 -6.43 -40.29
C PRO A 62 -18.24 -6.23 -39.42
N ALA A 63 -18.24 -5.14 -38.69
CA ALA A 63 -17.22 -4.77 -37.75
C ALA A 63 -17.89 -4.43 -36.40
N ILE A 64 -17.26 -4.78 -35.27
CA ILE A 64 -17.80 -4.43 -33.98
C ILE A 64 -17.58 -2.94 -33.69
N LYS A 65 -18.60 -2.26 -33.22
CA LYS A 65 -18.48 -0.91 -32.65
C LYS A 65 -17.89 -1.00 -31.25
N ILE A 66 -16.80 -0.30 -31.02
CA ILE A 66 -16.10 -0.22 -29.76
C ILE A 66 -16.23 1.21 -29.30
N PHE A 67 -17.04 1.41 -28.28
CA PHE A 67 -17.28 2.74 -27.74
C PHE A 67 -16.07 3.19 -26.90
N LEU A 68 -15.76 4.50 -26.95
CA LEU A 68 -14.60 5.07 -26.23
C LEU A 68 -14.80 5.10 -24.72
N GLU A 69 -16.06 5.07 -24.29
CA GLU A 69 -16.45 5.11 -22.87
C GLU A 69 -16.43 3.72 -22.20
N GLU A 70 -16.26 2.66 -22.98
CA GLU A 70 -16.18 1.30 -22.43
C GLU A 70 -14.78 1.02 -21.90
N PRO A 71 -14.66 0.71 -20.60
CA PRO A 71 -13.37 0.33 -20.03
C PRO A 71 -12.84 -0.92 -20.72
N ARG A 72 -11.62 -0.86 -21.21
CA ARG A 72 -10.94 -2.01 -21.80
C ARG A 72 -9.88 -2.50 -20.84
N ALA A 73 -9.97 -3.74 -20.45
CA ALA A 73 -8.83 -4.43 -19.91
C ALA A 73 -7.71 -4.50 -20.96
N ILE A 74 -6.68 -3.71 -20.79
CA ILE A 74 -5.46 -3.77 -21.61
C ILE A 74 -4.51 -4.69 -20.85
N VAL A 75 -4.09 -5.78 -21.50
CA VAL A 75 -3.03 -6.62 -20.94
C VAL A 75 -1.74 -5.81 -20.90
N ASN A 76 -1.19 -5.64 -19.71
CA ASN A 76 0.07 -4.93 -19.53
C ASN A 76 1.22 -5.67 -20.24
N SER A 77 2.09 -4.91 -20.88
CA SER A 77 3.28 -5.47 -21.49
C SER A 77 4.31 -5.83 -20.44
N SER A 78 4.96 -7.00 -20.60
CA SER A 78 6.12 -7.36 -19.77
C SER A 78 7.34 -6.43 -20.01
N LEU A 79 7.35 -5.73 -21.12
CA LEU A 79 8.34 -4.68 -21.40
C LEU A 79 7.77 -3.32 -21.02
N VAL A 80 8.13 -2.85 -19.84
CA VAL A 80 7.70 -1.54 -19.32
C VAL A 80 8.63 -0.45 -19.84
N LYS A 81 8.05 0.61 -20.43
CA LYS A 81 8.79 1.76 -20.97
C LYS A 81 8.22 3.06 -20.39
N GLY A 82 9.07 4.09 -20.29
CA GLY A 82 8.64 5.43 -19.88
C GLY A 82 8.45 5.62 -18.36
N VAL A 83 8.92 4.67 -17.55
CA VAL A 83 8.76 4.69 -16.07
C VAL A 83 10.04 5.15 -15.34
N GLY A 84 10.79 6.06 -15.96
CA GLY A 84 12.04 6.56 -15.41
C GLY A 84 13.23 5.63 -15.63
N SER A 85 14.38 6.07 -15.19
CA SER A 85 15.67 5.36 -15.29
C SER A 85 16.45 5.49 -13.98
N ALA A 86 17.51 4.73 -13.79
CA ALA A 86 18.41 4.87 -12.65
C ALA A 86 18.95 6.32 -12.53
N THR A 87 19.32 6.92 -13.67
CA THR A 87 19.80 8.31 -13.71
C THR A 87 18.71 9.32 -13.30
N SER A 88 17.46 9.13 -13.75
CA SER A 88 16.37 10.02 -13.34
C SER A 88 16.05 9.86 -11.85
N ALA A 89 16.13 8.64 -11.31
CA ALA A 89 15.95 8.36 -9.91
C ALA A 89 17.01 9.02 -9.02
N SER A 90 18.28 8.94 -9.41
CA SER A 90 19.38 9.62 -8.71
C SER A 90 19.19 11.14 -8.70
N LYS A 91 18.85 11.72 -9.85
CA LYS A 91 18.56 13.17 -9.93
C LYS A 91 17.35 13.58 -9.07
N ALA A 92 16.30 12.77 -9.05
CA ALA A 92 15.13 13.02 -8.21
C ALA A 92 15.50 12.98 -6.72
N GLN A 93 16.32 12.02 -6.33
CA GLN A 93 16.83 11.91 -4.97
C GLN A 93 17.71 13.11 -4.60
N THR A 94 18.64 13.51 -5.47
CA THR A 94 19.47 14.72 -5.26
C THR A 94 18.62 15.95 -5.00
N ARG A 95 17.55 16.15 -5.78
CA ARG A 95 16.61 17.28 -5.56
C ARG A 95 15.88 17.16 -4.22
N LEU A 96 15.47 15.95 -3.84
CA LEU A 96 14.72 15.73 -2.60
C LEU A 96 15.58 15.94 -1.35
N PHE A 97 16.84 15.51 -1.39
CA PHE A 97 17.77 15.66 -0.26
C PHE A 97 18.57 16.96 -0.32
N ALA A 98 18.56 17.67 -1.44
CA ALA A 98 19.45 18.79 -1.75
C ALA A 98 20.94 18.40 -1.63
N ALA A 99 21.26 17.13 -1.86
CA ALA A 99 22.62 16.58 -1.79
C ALA A 99 22.72 15.36 -2.71
N GLU A 100 23.87 15.16 -3.33
CA GLU A 100 24.17 14.00 -4.17
C GLU A 100 24.67 12.82 -3.33
N GLY A 101 24.54 11.59 -3.86
CA GLY A 101 25.16 10.40 -3.29
C GLY A 101 24.62 9.95 -1.92
N ILE A 102 23.43 10.41 -1.50
CA ILE A 102 22.85 10.00 -0.22
C ILE A 102 22.46 8.54 -0.19
N PHE A 103 22.09 7.95 -1.34
CA PHE A 103 21.79 6.54 -1.46
C PHE A 103 22.14 6.04 -2.86
N ASP A 104 22.81 4.90 -2.93
CA ASP A 104 23.20 4.31 -4.19
C ASP A 104 22.04 3.60 -4.87
N ASN A 105 21.94 3.77 -6.18
CA ASN A 105 20.97 3.06 -7.03
C ASN A 105 19.50 3.15 -6.57
N PRO A 106 18.95 4.36 -6.27
CA PRO A 106 17.55 4.50 -5.93
C PRO A 106 16.67 4.06 -7.09
N LYS A 107 15.53 3.44 -6.79
CA LYS A 107 14.56 3.08 -7.83
C LYS A 107 13.75 4.31 -8.25
N PRO A 108 13.34 4.42 -9.53
CA PRO A 108 12.44 5.48 -9.98
C PRO A 108 11.08 5.37 -9.27
N VAL A 109 10.57 6.49 -8.76
CA VAL A 109 9.23 6.55 -8.15
C VAL A 109 8.17 6.18 -9.17
N GLU A 110 8.32 6.62 -10.41
CA GLU A 110 7.42 6.35 -11.52
C GLU A 110 7.29 4.86 -11.83
N LEU A 111 8.37 4.08 -11.68
CA LEU A 111 8.31 2.63 -11.85
C LEU A 111 7.46 1.97 -10.76
N ILE A 112 7.71 2.33 -9.50
CA ILE A 112 6.94 1.77 -8.38
C ILE A 112 5.49 2.19 -8.48
N ARG A 113 5.22 3.46 -8.81
CA ARG A 113 3.86 3.95 -9.01
C ARG A 113 3.12 3.17 -10.10
N TYR A 114 3.75 2.95 -11.26
CA TYR A 114 3.17 2.12 -12.33
C TYR A 114 2.84 0.70 -11.84
N LEU A 115 3.73 0.07 -11.07
CA LEU A 115 3.47 -1.25 -10.52
C LEU A 115 2.28 -1.25 -9.55
N LEU A 116 2.16 -0.23 -8.72
CA LEU A 116 1.02 -0.06 -7.81
C LEU A 116 -0.30 0.17 -8.57
N GLU A 117 -0.30 1.00 -9.61
CA GLU A 117 -1.48 1.27 -10.44
C GLU A 117 -2.08 0.01 -11.09
N ILE A 118 -1.25 -0.99 -11.40
CA ILE A 118 -1.69 -2.22 -12.06
C ILE A 118 -1.94 -3.39 -11.10
N SER A 119 -1.58 -3.26 -9.82
CA SER A 119 -1.61 -4.39 -8.88
C SER A 119 -2.26 -4.10 -7.53
N ALA A 120 -2.60 -2.85 -7.23
CA ALA A 120 -3.11 -2.47 -5.92
C ALA A 120 -4.35 -1.57 -6.02
N ASP A 121 -5.37 -1.88 -5.25
CA ASP A 121 -6.55 -1.04 -5.06
C ASP A 121 -6.26 0.17 -4.17
N LYS A 122 -7.23 1.07 -4.02
CA LYS A 122 -7.05 2.37 -3.35
C LYS A 122 -6.86 2.32 -1.84
N ASP A 123 -7.14 1.21 -1.22
CA ASP A 123 -7.11 0.96 0.23
C ASP A 123 -6.20 -0.20 0.65
N ASP A 124 -5.42 -0.74 -0.30
CA ASP A 124 -4.51 -1.85 -0.06
C ASP A 124 -3.32 -1.48 0.85
N ILE A 125 -2.72 -2.52 1.44
CA ILE A 125 -1.47 -2.43 2.20
C ILE A 125 -0.31 -2.87 1.31
N ILE A 126 0.65 -1.99 1.14
CA ILE A 126 1.84 -2.22 0.31
C ILE A 126 3.02 -2.60 1.21
N LEU A 127 3.55 -3.79 1.01
CA LEU A 127 4.68 -4.31 1.78
C LEU A 127 5.95 -4.36 0.94
N ASP A 128 7.03 -3.77 1.45
CA ASP A 128 8.37 -3.79 0.84
C ASP A 128 9.39 -4.30 1.86
N PHE A 129 9.92 -5.51 1.62
CA PHE A 129 10.86 -6.18 2.52
C PHE A 129 12.29 -5.64 2.46
N PHE A 130 12.61 -4.89 1.41
CA PHE A 130 13.95 -4.32 1.20
C PHE A 130 13.81 -2.86 0.80
N ALA A 131 13.26 -2.07 1.73
CA ALA A 131 12.83 -0.70 1.47
C ALA A 131 13.94 0.22 0.92
N GLY A 132 15.20 -0.09 1.19
CA GLY A 132 16.34 0.71 0.77
C GLY A 132 16.16 2.17 1.20
N SER A 133 16.05 3.07 0.24
CA SER A 133 15.75 4.49 0.52
C SER A 133 14.25 4.80 0.65
N ALA A 134 13.37 3.81 0.77
CA ALA A 134 11.91 3.96 0.87
C ALA A 134 11.23 4.62 -0.35
N THR A 135 11.65 4.23 -1.56
CA THR A 135 10.99 4.70 -2.79
C THR A 135 9.54 4.28 -2.85
N THR A 136 9.21 3.09 -2.37
CA THR A 136 7.85 2.53 -2.35
C THR A 136 6.92 3.40 -1.49
N ALA A 137 7.32 3.80 -0.30
CA ALA A 137 6.54 4.71 0.55
C ALA A 137 6.27 6.06 -0.15
N HIS A 138 7.29 6.62 -0.82
CA HIS A 138 7.14 7.84 -1.62
C HIS A 138 6.09 7.66 -2.73
N ALA A 139 6.15 6.55 -3.48
CA ALA A 139 5.21 6.24 -4.55
C ALA A 139 3.78 6.06 -4.04
N VAL A 140 3.59 5.40 -2.89
CA VAL A 140 2.27 5.23 -2.25
C VAL A 140 1.67 6.58 -1.88
N MET A 141 2.41 7.43 -1.17
CA MET A 141 1.92 8.76 -0.79
C MET A 141 1.58 9.62 -2.01
N GLN A 142 2.41 9.56 -3.06
CA GLN A 142 2.16 10.29 -4.30
C GLN A 142 0.89 9.80 -4.98
N LEU A 143 0.70 8.49 -5.10
CA LEU A 143 -0.48 7.91 -5.72
C LEU A 143 -1.77 8.25 -4.94
N ASN A 144 -1.72 8.19 -3.60
CA ASN A 144 -2.84 8.61 -2.76
C ASN A 144 -3.20 10.09 -2.97
N ALA A 145 -2.21 10.98 -3.15
CA ALA A 145 -2.44 12.39 -3.45
C ALA A 145 -3.03 12.62 -4.86
N GLU A 146 -2.77 11.73 -5.80
CA GLU A 146 -3.25 11.82 -7.19
C GLU A 146 -4.68 11.32 -7.34
N ASP A 147 -5.02 10.18 -6.72
CA ASP A 147 -6.29 9.46 -6.95
C ASP A 147 -7.24 9.45 -5.73
N GLY A 148 -6.85 10.11 -4.63
CA GLY A 148 -7.63 10.14 -3.39
C GLY A 148 -7.68 8.80 -2.67
N GLY A 149 -6.71 7.93 -2.89
CA GLY A 149 -6.58 6.64 -2.21
C GLY A 149 -6.12 6.76 -0.76
N SER A 150 -6.28 5.68 -0.01
CA SER A 150 -5.86 5.54 1.40
C SER A 150 -4.92 4.35 1.61
N ARG A 151 -4.13 4.00 0.55
CA ARG A 151 -3.15 2.91 0.62
C ARG A 151 -2.19 3.14 1.77
N LYS A 152 -1.89 2.08 2.49
CA LYS A 152 -0.90 2.07 3.56
C LYS A 152 0.39 1.41 3.08
N PHE A 153 1.50 1.68 3.76
CA PHE A 153 2.78 1.02 3.45
C PHE A 153 3.43 0.43 4.70
N ILE A 154 4.10 -0.71 4.52
CA ILE A 154 4.96 -1.35 5.50
C ILE A 154 6.34 -1.48 4.87
N MET A 155 7.31 -0.75 5.41
CA MET A 155 8.68 -0.74 4.91
C MET A 155 9.59 -1.48 5.87
N VAL A 156 10.23 -2.55 5.43
CA VAL A 156 11.19 -3.31 6.24
C VAL A 156 12.59 -3.06 5.73
N GLN A 157 13.49 -2.66 6.61
CA GLN A 157 14.90 -2.42 6.29
C GLN A 157 15.80 -2.86 7.44
N LEU A 158 16.84 -3.59 7.12
CA LEU A 158 17.90 -3.91 8.07
C LEU A 158 18.66 -2.65 8.49
N PRO A 159 19.15 -2.56 9.73
CA PRO A 159 19.87 -1.40 10.23
C PRO A 159 21.34 -1.38 9.73
N GLU A 160 21.53 -1.53 8.42
CA GLU A 160 22.84 -1.48 7.78
C GLU A 160 23.49 -0.12 8.00
N LEU A 161 24.76 -0.13 8.39
CA LEU A 161 25.53 1.06 8.61
C LEU A 161 25.92 1.72 7.29
N CYS A 162 25.85 3.03 7.24
CA CYS A 162 26.47 3.80 6.17
C CYS A 162 27.99 3.86 6.39
N ASP A 163 28.77 3.65 5.32
CA ASP A 163 30.20 3.80 5.39
C ASP A 163 30.58 5.26 5.68
N GLU A 164 31.56 5.49 6.56
CA GLU A 164 32.00 6.83 6.97
C GLU A 164 32.50 7.70 5.82
N SER A 165 32.96 7.08 4.74
CA SER A 165 33.42 7.77 3.53
C SER A 165 32.28 8.32 2.67
N THR A 166 31.05 7.83 2.87
CA THR A 166 29.87 8.18 2.04
C THR A 166 29.32 9.56 2.32
N GLU A 167 28.66 10.16 1.32
CA GLU A 167 27.95 11.43 1.47
C GLU A 167 26.75 11.29 2.44
N ALA A 168 26.14 10.12 2.53
CA ALA A 168 25.12 9.81 3.51
C ALA A 168 25.63 10.00 4.94
N TYR A 169 26.78 9.41 5.27
CA TYR A 169 27.36 9.51 6.61
C TYR A 169 27.76 10.97 6.93
N LYS A 170 28.37 11.68 5.98
CA LYS A 170 28.73 13.10 6.10
C LYS A 170 27.49 14.00 6.30
N ALA A 171 26.34 13.61 5.71
CA ALA A 171 25.06 14.28 5.91
C ALA A 171 24.36 13.92 7.23
N GLY A 172 24.98 13.06 8.07
CA GLY A 172 24.47 12.69 9.38
C GLY A 172 23.67 11.39 9.45
N PHE A 173 23.51 10.67 8.32
CA PHE A 173 22.82 9.38 8.29
C PHE A 173 23.80 8.24 8.61
N LYS A 174 23.62 7.61 9.76
CA LYS A 174 24.47 6.51 10.21
C LYS A 174 24.03 5.16 9.67
N THR A 175 22.76 5.03 9.32
CA THR A 175 22.16 3.77 8.85
C THR A 175 21.23 4.01 7.66
N ILE A 176 21.00 2.97 6.85
CA ILE A 176 20.06 3.01 5.72
C ILE A 176 18.63 3.39 6.18
N PRO A 177 18.06 2.83 7.28
CA PRO A 177 16.75 3.25 7.77
C PRO A 177 16.63 4.74 8.12
N GLU A 178 17.71 5.41 8.48
CA GLU A 178 17.68 6.86 8.72
C GLU A 178 17.45 7.63 7.41
N ILE A 179 18.10 7.20 6.33
CA ILE A 179 17.86 7.75 4.99
C ILE A 179 16.41 7.51 4.57
N SER A 180 15.90 6.28 4.79
CA SER A 180 14.53 5.89 4.46
C SER A 180 13.50 6.78 5.16
N LYS A 181 13.64 6.97 6.48
CA LYS A 181 12.76 7.83 7.29
C LYS A 181 12.77 9.28 6.81
N GLU A 182 13.96 9.79 6.51
CA GLU A 182 14.10 11.17 6.04
C GLU A 182 13.51 11.35 4.64
N ARG A 183 13.68 10.35 3.76
CA ARG A 183 13.01 10.39 2.45
C ARG A 183 11.50 10.44 2.58
N ILE A 184 10.90 9.64 3.45
CA ILE A 184 9.45 9.64 3.65
C ILE A 184 8.98 11.02 4.11
N ARG A 185 9.65 11.64 5.09
CA ARG A 185 9.31 12.97 5.58
C ARG A 185 9.39 14.04 4.48
N ARG A 186 10.51 14.07 3.74
CA ARG A 186 10.70 15.04 2.64
C ARG A 186 9.74 14.83 1.50
N ALA A 187 9.47 13.57 1.14
CA ALA A 187 8.50 13.24 0.10
C ALA A 187 7.09 13.68 0.51
N GLY A 188 6.65 13.35 1.72
CA GLY A 188 5.35 13.77 2.23
C GLY A 188 5.16 15.28 2.23
N LYS A 189 6.17 16.02 2.72
CA LYS A 189 6.18 17.50 2.68
C LYS A 189 6.08 18.01 1.24
N LYS A 190 6.95 17.53 0.35
CA LYS A 190 6.96 17.95 -1.05
C LYS A 190 5.64 17.65 -1.77
N ILE A 191 5.05 16.49 -1.55
CA ILE A 191 3.77 16.12 -2.15
C ILE A 191 2.67 17.09 -1.72
N LYS A 192 2.61 17.47 -0.44
CA LYS A 192 1.64 18.47 0.06
C LYS A 192 1.89 19.83 -0.56
N GLU A 193 3.14 20.28 -0.65
CA GLU A 193 3.51 21.54 -1.29
C GLU A 193 3.16 21.58 -2.78
N ASP A 194 3.51 20.52 -3.53
CA ASP A 194 3.24 20.41 -4.97
C ASP A 194 1.73 20.34 -5.30
N ASN A 195 0.89 19.97 -4.34
CA ASN A 195 -0.55 19.84 -4.47
C ASN A 195 -1.35 20.85 -3.63
N ALA A 196 -0.74 21.92 -3.14
CA ALA A 196 -1.33 22.91 -2.20
C ALA A 196 -2.66 23.56 -2.67
N GLY A 197 -3.04 23.39 -3.94
CA GLY A 197 -4.32 23.89 -4.48
C GLY A 197 -5.43 22.82 -4.59
N LYS A 198 -5.15 21.58 -4.22
CA LYS A 198 -6.17 20.51 -4.23
C LYS A 198 -7.00 20.54 -2.96
N GLU A 199 -8.30 20.32 -3.12
CA GLU A 199 -9.20 20.06 -2.00
C GLU A 199 -8.71 18.82 -1.22
N ASP A 200 -8.78 18.88 0.10
CA ASP A 200 -8.40 17.79 1.03
C ASP A 200 -6.91 17.38 1.08
N ILE A 201 -6.00 18.11 0.44
CA ILE A 201 -4.56 17.75 0.48
C ILE A 201 -3.99 17.76 1.92
N ASP A 202 -4.53 18.60 2.80
CA ASP A 202 -4.11 18.67 4.20
C ASP A 202 -4.50 17.41 4.98
N GLN A 203 -5.54 16.68 4.54
CA GLN A 203 -5.97 15.41 5.11
C GLN A 203 -5.13 14.22 4.63
N LEU A 204 -4.28 14.41 3.60
CA LEU A 204 -3.39 13.35 3.13
C LEU A 204 -2.51 12.87 4.27
N ASP A 205 -2.64 11.57 4.61
CA ASP A 205 -1.76 10.93 5.58
C ASP A 205 -0.36 10.74 4.99
N THR A 206 0.61 11.44 5.54
CA THR A 206 2.04 11.32 5.24
C THR A 206 2.83 10.88 6.46
N GLY A 207 2.13 10.51 7.53
CA GLY A 207 2.72 10.00 8.75
C GLY A 207 3.19 8.56 8.61
N PHE A 208 4.06 8.15 9.54
CA PHE A 208 4.47 6.75 9.68
C PHE A 208 4.98 6.48 11.08
N ARG A 209 4.87 5.22 11.51
CA ARG A 209 5.47 4.73 12.75
C ARG A 209 6.79 4.05 12.45
N VAL A 210 7.69 4.12 13.42
CA VAL A 210 8.97 3.41 13.37
C VAL A 210 8.96 2.38 14.49
N LEU A 211 9.01 1.11 14.10
CA LEU A 211 9.09 0.00 15.03
C LEU A 211 10.44 -0.69 14.84
N LYS A 212 11.02 -1.20 15.91
CA LYS A 212 12.23 -2.03 15.86
C LYS A 212 11.88 -3.42 16.36
N VAL A 213 12.30 -4.43 15.61
CA VAL A 213 12.25 -5.80 16.11
C VAL A 213 13.34 -5.95 17.14
N ASP A 214 12.96 -6.30 18.34
CA ASP A 214 13.83 -6.49 19.49
C ASP A 214 13.43 -7.77 20.26
N SER A 215 14.14 -8.07 21.34
CA SER A 215 13.76 -9.13 22.26
C SER A 215 12.47 -8.79 22.99
N SER A 216 11.81 -9.80 23.58
CA SER A 216 10.63 -9.62 24.43
C SER A 216 10.84 -8.50 25.47
N ASN A 217 9.75 -7.77 25.80
CA ASN A 217 9.76 -6.79 26.89
C ASN A 217 9.93 -7.43 28.28
N MET A 218 9.71 -8.73 28.37
CA MET A 218 9.81 -9.48 29.59
C MET A 218 11.17 -10.16 29.75
N ASN A 219 11.66 -10.28 30.98
CA ASN A 219 12.81 -11.13 31.30
C ASN A 219 12.45 -12.60 31.08
N GLU A 220 13.41 -13.40 30.62
CA GLU A 220 13.23 -14.83 30.56
C GLU A 220 13.23 -15.39 32.00
N ILE A 221 12.10 -15.93 32.43
CA ILE A 221 11.98 -16.58 33.73
C ILE A 221 12.26 -18.07 33.53
N TYR A 222 13.47 -18.49 33.86
CA TYR A 222 13.84 -19.91 33.87
C TYR A 222 13.61 -20.48 35.24
N HIS A 223 12.50 -21.15 35.47
CA HIS A 223 12.23 -21.87 36.70
C HIS A 223 12.66 -23.34 36.55
N GLN A 224 13.77 -23.71 37.19
CA GLN A 224 13.99 -25.12 37.53
C GLN A 224 13.12 -25.43 38.77
N PRO A 225 12.20 -26.41 38.67
CA PRO A 225 11.25 -26.68 39.79
C PRO A 225 11.87 -26.90 41.14
N ASN A 226 13.14 -27.35 41.19
CA ASN A 226 13.87 -27.65 42.41
C ASN A 226 14.59 -26.46 43.07
N HIS A 227 14.53 -25.27 42.44
CA HIS A 227 15.25 -24.07 42.93
C HIS A 227 14.31 -22.88 43.21
N LEU A 228 12.99 -23.07 43.19
CA LEU A 228 12.03 -22.01 43.50
C LEU A 228 12.05 -21.64 44.97
N ASN A 229 12.44 -20.42 45.29
CA ASN A 229 12.30 -19.82 46.60
C ASN A 229 11.26 -18.69 46.58
N LYS A 230 10.83 -18.19 47.76
CA LYS A 230 9.84 -17.11 47.85
C LYS A 230 10.31 -15.81 47.19
N GLN A 231 11.61 -15.56 47.15
CA GLN A 231 12.19 -14.36 46.53
C GLN A 231 12.07 -14.41 45.01
N ASP A 232 12.20 -15.62 44.42
CA ASP A 232 12.03 -15.80 42.97
C ASP A 232 10.59 -15.59 42.51
N LEU A 233 9.62 -15.89 43.40
CA LEU A 233 8.19 -15.58 43.13
C LEU A 233 7.93 -14.07 43.09
N PHE A 234 8.56 -13.28 43.95
CA PHE A 234 8.42 -11.82 43.92
C PHE A 234 9.15 -11.19 42.75
N SER A 235 10.34 -11.70 42.39
CA SER A 235 11.06 -11.23 41.19
C SER A 235 10.33 -11.60 39.85
N ALA A 236 9.50 -12.64 39.89
CA ALA A 236 8.65 -13.01 38.74
C ALA A 236 7.46 -12.06 38.54
N ILE A 237 7.07 -11.30 39.56
CA ILE A 237 6.00 -10.30 39.47
C ILE A 237 6.51 -9.04 38.71
N GLU A 238 7.76 -8.65 38.95
CA GLU A 238 8.41 -7.52 38.25
C GLU A 238 9.28 -8.05 37.10
N ASN A 239 8.63 -8.58 36.08
CA ASN A 239 9.32 -9.29 35.01
C ASN A 239 9.64 -8.39 33.80
N ILE A 240 9.29 -7.13 33.84
CA ILE A 240 9.55 -6.17 32.74
C ILE A 240 11.04 -5.81 32.74
N LYS A 241 11.67 -5.82 31.58
CA LYS A 241 13.04 -5.37 31.41
C LYS A 241 13.16 -3.87 31.76
N PRO A 242 14.23 -3.46 32.46
CA PRO A 242 14.36 -2.09 32.97
C PRO A 242 14.53 -1.03 31.91
N ASP A 243 14.88 -1.43 30.69
CA ASP A 243 15.07 -0.54 29.51
C ASP A 243 13.81 -0.38 28.68
N ARG A 244 12.67 -0.96 29.10
CA ARG A 244 11.39 -0.88 28.37
C ARG A 244 10.55 0.29 28.85
N THR A 245 9.91 0.94 27.86
CA THR A 245 8.98 2.05 28.10
C THR A 245 7.53 1.55 28.19
N ALA A 246 6.65 2.37 28.71
CA ALA A 246 5.22 2.08 28.70
C ALA A 246 4.66 1.93 27.28
N GLU A 247 5.21 2.64 26.32
CA GLU A 247 4.83 2.51 24.90
C GLU A 247 5.21 1.13 24.34
N ASP A 248 6.41 0.60 24.69
CA ASP A 248 6.81 -0.74 24.26
C ASP A 248 5.82 -1.80 24.76
N LEU A 249 5.32 -1.64 26.00
CA LEU A 249 4.33 -2.52 26.60
C LEU A 249 2.97 -2.41 25.93
N VAL A 250 2.52 -1.19 25.52
CA VAL A 250 1.29 -1.00 24.76
C VAL A 250 1.36 -1.78 23.45
N PHE A 251 2.47 -1.67 22.71
CA PHE A 251 2.64 -2.40 21.46
C PHE A 251 2.64 -3.92 21.66
N GLN A 252 3.23 -4.41 22.74
CA GLN A 252 3.17 -5.84 23.08
C GLN A 252 1.72 -6.28 23.33
N VAL A 253 0.95 -5.54 24.12
CA VAL A 253 -0.46 -5.84 24.38
C VAL A 253 -1.28 -5.80 23.09
N MET A 254 -1.02 -4.83 22.19
CA MET A 254 -1.68 -4.78 20.89
C MET A 254 -1.41 -6.04 20.05
N LEU A 255 -0.15 -6.50 20.03
CA LEU A 255 0.24 -7.73 19.32
C LEU A 255 -0.43 -8.96 19.93
N ASP A 256 -0.37 -9.13 21.25
CA ASP A 256 -0.94 -10.28 21.98
C ASP A 256 -2.47 -10.37 21.76
N TRP A 257 -3.13 -9.25 21.57
CA TRP A 257 -4.58 -9.17 21.37
C TRP A 257 -5.01 -9.04 19.90
N GLY A 258 -4.07 -9.07 18.97
CA GLY A 258 -4.35 -8.99 17.53
C GLY A 258 -4.90 -7.64 17.08
N ILE A 259 -4.51 -6.55 17.76
CA ILE A 259 -4.87 -5.20 17.36
C ILE A 259 -3.83 -4.68 16.37
N GLU A 260 -4.28 -4.12 15.27
CA GLU A 260 -3.42 -3.56 14.23
C GLU A 260 -2.53 -2.45 14.82
N LEU A 261 -1.22 -2.51 14.50
CA LEU A 261 -0.22 -1.59 15.06
C LEU A 261 -0.32 -0.15 14.52
N ASP A 262 -1.13 0.09 13.49
CA ASP A 262 -1.39 1.41 12.91
C ASP A 262 -2.52 2.18 13.62
N LYS A 263 -3.27 1.52 14.52
CA LYS A 263 -4.36 2.15 15.26
C LYS A 263 -3.89 3.35 16.08
N PRO A 264 -4.70 4.42 16.20
CA PRO A 264 -4.33 5.61 16.96
C PRO A 264 -4.14 5.27 18.44
N ILE A 265 -3.05 5.80 19.02
CA ILE A 265 -2.76 5.71 20.45
C ILE A 265 -2.80 7.11 21.03
N LYS A 266 -3.60 7.32 22.07
CA LYS A 266 -3.66 8.56 22.84
C LYS A 266 -3.18 8.30 24.24
N SER A 267 -2.38 9.21 24.80
CA SER A 267 -1.97 9.16 26.18
C SER A 267 -2.65 10.29 26.97
N GLU A 268 -3.33 9.93 28.04
CA GLU A 268 -4.01 10.88 28.94
C GLU A 268 -3.60 10.59 30.40
N LYS A 269 -3.77 11.60 31.27
CA LYS A 269 -3.60 11.41 32.71
C LYS A 269 -4.97 11.25 33.37
N ILE A 270 -5.18 10.16 34.07
CA ILE A 270 -6.36 9.88 34.90
C ILE A 270 -5.93 9.77 36.35
N ALA A 271 -6.49 10.57 37.24
CA ALA A 271 -6.11 10.64 38.64
C ALA A 271 -4.60 10.69 38.89
N GLY A 272 -3.86 11.38 38.01
CA GLY A 272 -2.41 11.55 38.05
C GLY A 272 -1.62 10.45 37.35
N GLN A 273 -2.20 9.32 36.97
CA GLN A 273 -1.55 8.20 36.31
C GLN A 273 -1.67 8.29 34.80
N GLN A 274 -0.62 7.90 34.07
CA GLN A 274 -0.60 7.83 32.60
C GLN A 274 -1.40 6.62 32.13
N VAL A 275 -2.38 6.86 31.25
CA VAL A 275 -3.20 5.83 30.62
C VAL A 275 -3.10 5.97 29.10
N PHE A 276 -2.89 4.87 28.42
CA PHE A 276 -2.87 4.79 26.97
C PHE A 276 -4.21 4.25 26.46
N PHE A 277 -4.85 4.98 25.58
CA PHE A 277 -6.06 4.57 24.88
C PHE A 277 -5.70 4.19 23.43
N VAL A 278 -6.02 2.99 23.02
CA VAL A 278 -5.79 2.48 21.67
C VAL A 278 -7.13 2.37 20.95
N ASP A 279 -7.18 2.81 19.69
CA ASP A 279 -8.38 2.78 18.84
C ASP A 279 -9.60 3.32 19.59
N GLU A 280 -9.49 4.57 20.03
CA GLU A 280 -10.42 5.26 20.93
C GLU A 280 -10.51 4.60 22.32
N ASN A 281 -11.28 3.51 22.45
CA ASN A 281 -11.55 2.82 23.72
C ASN A 281 -11.40 1.29 23.61
N ALA A 282 -10.77 0.77 22.56
CA ALA A 282 -10.58 -0.69 22.41
C ALA A 282 -9.71 -1.24 23.53
N ILE A 283 -8.64 -0.51 23.90
CA ILE A 283 -7.81 -0.79 25.08
C ILE A 283 -7.60 0.50 25.87
N ALA A 284 -7.62 0.37 27.20
CA ALA A 284 -7.08 1.34 28.13
C ALA A 284 -6.01 0.67 28.98
N ALA A 285 -4.73 1.04 28.77
CA ALA A 285 -3.59 0.42 29.44
C ALA A 285 -2.90 1.40 30.39
N CYS A 286 -2.64 0.95 31.63
CA CYS A 286 -1.85 1.65 32.62
C CYS A 286 -0.79 0.70 33.17
N PHE A 287 0.49 1.09 33.09
CA PHE A 287 1.64 0.24 33.46
C PHE A 287 2.32 0.69 34.77
N VAL A 288 1.55 1.28 35.67
CA VAL A 288 2.05 1.72 36.97
C VAL A 288 2.05 0.55 37.93
N ASN A 289 3.18 0.32 38.61
CA ASN A 289 3.38 -0.79 39.56
C ASN A 289 3.72 -0.34 40.98
N ASP A 290 3.65 0.97 41.29
CA ASP A 290 4.04 1.57 42.58
C ASP A 290 2.92 1.56 43.64
N GLY A 291 1.80 0.88 43.39
CA GLY A 291 0.65 0.85 44.26
C GLY A 291 -0.19 2.15 44.27
N SER A 292 0.08 3.08 43.40
CA SER A 292 -0.64 4.38 43.31
C SER A 292 -2.03 4.29 42.67
N ILE A 293 -2.40 3.13 42.11
CA ILE A 293 -3.75 2.88 41.61
C ILE A 293 -4.73 2.82 42.77
N ASN A 294 -5.65 3.78 42.81
CA ASN A 294 -6.63 3.90 43.87
C ASN A 294 -8.07 3.80 43.31
N GLU A 295 -9.05 3.77 44.24
CA GLU A 295 -10.47 3.64 43.84
C GLU A 295 -10.95 4.77 42.93
N ASN A 296 -10.45 6.00 43.11
CA ASN A 296 -10.79 7.13 42.29
C ASN A 296 -10.33 6.92 40.84
N PHE A 297 -9.08 6.46 40.67
CA PHE A 297 -8.53 6.10 39.34
C PHE A 297 -9.43 5.07 38.64
N ILE A 298 -9.80 4.00 39.37
CA ILE A 298 -10.65 2.93 38.78
C ILE A 298 -12.01 3.48 38.37
N LYS A 299 -12.65 4.34 39.19
CA LYS A 299 -13.95 4.97 38.87
C LYS A 299 -13.85 5.88 37.64
N GLU A 300 -12.84 6.72 37.58
CA GLU A 300 -12.62 7.62 36.43
C GLU A 300 -12.33 6.84 35.14
N LEU A 301 -11.52 5.79 35.21
CA LEU A 301 -11.22 4.92 34.08
C LEU A 301 -12.48 4.17 33.61
N ALA A 302 -13.25 3.60 34.54
CA ALA A 302 -14.48 2.88 34.25
C ALA A 302 -15.54 3.80 33.59
N ALA A 303 -15.56 5.09 33.93
CA ALA A 303 -16.46 6.07 33.30
C ALA A 303 -16.17 6.27 31.79
N ARG A 304 -14.93 5.99 31.34
CA ARG A 304 -14.54 6.02 29.91
C ARG A 304 -15.04 4.80 29.15
N LYS A 305 -15.49 3.74 29.84
CA LYS A 305 -16.02 2.49 29.27
C LYS A 305 -15.09 1.84 28.26
N PRO A 306 -13.81 1.61 28.57
CA PRO A 306 -12.96 0.87 27.66
C PRO A 306 -13.51 -0.55 27.45
N LEU A 307 -13.29 -1.12 26.28
CA LEU A 307 -13.70 -2.50 26.00
C LEU A 307 -12.84 -3.50 26.78
N ARG A 308 -11.58 -3.14 27.01
CA ARG A 308 -10.60 -3.93 27.78
C ARG A 308 -9.60 -3.02 28.47
#